data_885976658befd100c522980e3a56b313
#
_entry.id   885976658befd100c522980e3a56b313
#
_cell.length_a   1.000
_cell.length_b   1.000
_cell.length_c   1.000
_cell.angle_alpha   90.00
_cell.angle_beta   90.00
_cell.angle_gamma   90.00
#
_symmetry.space_group_name_H-M   'P 1'
#
loop_
_entity.id
_entity.type
_entity.pdbx_description
1 polymer ?
#
loop_
_entity_poly.entity_id
_entity_poly.type
_entity_poly.pdbx_seq_one_letter_code
_entity_poly.pdbx_strand_id
1 'polypeptide(L)'
;MRPAIVILAALLPVALSAQNTPPRTAAPDTTQHRLATAARRTGEINLDGRLDEQAWQAAQPAGAFIQSYPKAGAKAPDPTEVRVLYDDAALYVGIRMFDQHPDSIAAQLARRDASGIYSDWVHLIIDSYHDRRTAFRFSVNPKGVKKDVYTSNDGEEDLNWDAIWDVATRIDSAGWVAEYRIPLSQLRFGNQGKERIWGFQVQRDIARRQERDTWSPWVPDGRGFVSRFGDLGGLVDVPTPQRLELVPYASSKLTRAPGSSADPFFKSNDFRPSVGADLRYGLPAGLTLTATINPDFGQVEVDPSVVNLTAFETFFPEKRPFFLEGSDVFSFGQINTQNDFGSQRYFYSRRVGRQPQRFPSGAEFFSSPDQTTIATAAKVTGKNGPWTIGLLDAVTPEEHADIFTVSGDEPGEKSTTPVEPLTN
;
A
#
# COMPACT_ATOMS: atom_id res chain seq x y z
N MET A 1 18.19 -3.49 75.78
CA MET A 1 17.19 -4.54 75.56
C MET A 1 15.86 -3.89 75.25
N ARG A 2 15.45 -3.92 74.04
CA ARG A 2 14.12 -3.48 73.58
C ARG A 2 13.42 -4.69 72.92
N PRO A 3 12.18 -5.01 73.26
CA PRO A 3 11.50 -6.17 72.72
C PRO A 3 10.98 -5.89 71.30
N ALA A 4 11.17 -6.84 70.39
CA ALA A 4 10.60 -6.85 69.08
C ALA A 4 9.13 -7.29 69.12
N ILE A 5 8.23 -6.48 68.59
CA ILE A 5 6.81 -6.81 68.37
C ILE A 5 6.69 -7.52 67.04
N VAL A 6 6.31 -8.80 67.08
CA VAL A 6 5.94 -9.58 65.90
C VAL A 6 4.45 -9.39 65.63
N ILE A 7 4.06 -8.73 64.49
CA ILE A 7 2.68 -8.64 64.07
C ILE A 7 2.39 -9.85 63.15
N LEU A 8 1.59 -10.76 63.67
CA LEU A 8 1.08 -11.91 62.93
C LEU A 8 -0.15 -11.47 62.10
N ALA A 9 0.00 -11.29 60.79
CA ALA A 9 -1.11 -10.98 59.91
C ALA A 9 -1.89 -12.27 59.60
N ALA A 10 -3.11 -12.38 60.08
CA ALA A 10 -4.03 -13.47 59.75
C ALA A 10 -4.60 -13.27 58.36
N LEU A 11 -4.23 -14.14 57.41
CA LEU A 11 -4.84 -14.26 56.09
C LEU A 11 -6.19 -14.98 56.20
N LEU A 12 -7.28 -14.22 56.10
CA LEU A 12 -8.60 -14.78 55.89
C LEU A 12 -8.77 -15.17 54.40
N PRO A 13 -9.26 -16.38 54.09
CA PRO A 13 -9.55 -16.74 52.69
C PRO A 13 -10.84 -16.03 52.22
N VAL A 14 -10.70 -15.15 51.25
CA VAL A 14 -11.84 -14.60 50.53
C VAL A 14 -12.35 -15.71 49.56
N ALA A 15 -13.50 -16.28 49.89
CA ALA A 15 -14.19 -17.18 48.99
C ALA A 15 -14.70 -16.38 47.77
N LEU A 16 -14.02 -16.49 46.64
CA LEU A 16 -14.54 -16.03 45.33
C LEU A 16 -15.75 -16.90 44.96
N SER A 17 -16.95 -16.35 45.05
CA SER A 17 -18.14 -16.94 44.45
C SER A 17 -17.97 -16.95 42.96
N ALA A 18 -17.72 -18.10 42.35
CA ALA A 18 -17.78 -18.29 40.91
C ALA A 18 -19.21 -18.01 40.45
N GLN A 19 -19.42 -16.88 39.82
CA GLN A 19 -20.68 -16.64 39.07
C GLN A 19 -20.74 -17.63 37.92
N ASN A 20 -21.71 -18.53 37.94
CA ASN A 20 -22.06 -19.39 36.84
C ASN A 20 -22.53 -18.51 35.68
N THR A 21 -21.60 -18.08 34.83
CA THR A 21 -21.94 -17.55 33.50
C THR A 21 -22.48 -18.73 32.69
N PRO A 22 -23.68 -18.65 32.13
CA PRO A 22 -24.21 -19.72 31.27
C PRO A 22 -23.20 -19.94 30.14
N PRO A 23 -23.01 -21.20 29.67
CA PRO A 23 -22.10 -21.48 28.57
C PRO A 23 -22.55 -20.65 27.38
N ARG A 24 -21.69 -19.73 26.96
CA ARG A 24 -21.86 -18.96 25.74
C ARG A 24 -21.89 -20.01 24.64
N THR A 25 -23.06 -20.23 24.04
CA THR A 25 -23.23 -21.07 22.85
C THR A 25 -22.14 -20.58 21.87
N ALA A 26 -21.16 -21.43 21.63
CA ALA A 26 -20.14 -21.15 20.61
C ALA A 26 -20.90 -20.89 19.31
N ALA A 27 -20.74 -19.69 18.76
CA ALA A 27 -21.20 -19.43 17.40
C ALA A 27 -20.63 -20.56 16.53
N PRO A 28 -21.40 -21.12 15.57
CA PRO A 28 -20.91 -22.19 14.73
C PRO A 28 -19.57 -21.74 14.15
N ASP A 29 -18.57 -22.61 14.26
CA ASP A 29 -17.25 -22.42 13.66
C ASP A 29 -17.43 -22.30 12.14
N THR A 30 -17.55 -21.07 11.64
CA THR A 30 -17.76 -20.76 10.22
C THR A 30 -16.43 -20.71 9.47
N THR A 31 -15.43 -21.46 9.88
CA THR A 31 -14.12 -21.56 9.23
C THR A 31 -14.09 -22.47 8.00
N GLN A 32 -15.23 -22.82 7.41
CA GLN A 32 -15.21 -23.29 6.03
C GLN A 32 -15.01 -22.09 5.11
N HIS A 33 -13.74 -21.85 4.74
CA HIS A 33 -13.43 -20.88 3.69
C HIS A 33 -14.19 -21.25 2.42
N ARG A 34 -14.91 -20.29 1.84
CA ARG A 34 -15.57 -20.49 0.55
C ARG A 34 -14.52 -20.77 -0.52
N LEU A 35 -14.84 -21.66 -1.46
CA LEU A 35 -13.96 -21.99 -2.57
C LEU A 35 -14.58 -21.49 -3.88
N ALA A 36 -13.85 -20.66 -4.60
CA ALA A 36 -14.07 -20.33 -6.00
C ALA A 36 -13.05 -21.12 -6.86
N THR A 37 -13.41 -21.44 -8.08
CA THR A 37 -12.56 -22.23 -8.98
C THR A 37 -12.26 -21.41 -10.22
N ALA A 38 -10.96 -21.18 -10.48
CA ALA A 38 -10.49 -20.62 -11.74
C ALA A 38 -10.39 -21.72 -12.80
N ALA A 39 -10.71 -21.39 -14.05
CA ALA A 39 -10.52 -22.28 -15.17
C ALA A 39 -9.46 -21.71 -16.14
N ARG A 40 -8.70 -22.58 -16.80
CA ARG A 40 -7.77 -22.14 -17.83
C ARG A 40 -8.55 -21.62 -19.05
N ARG A 41 -8.23 -20.42 -19.48
CA ARG A 41 -8.89 -19.76 -20.61
C ARG A 41 -8.70 -20.54 -21.90
N THR A 42 -9.79 -20.73 -22.62
CA THR A 42 -9.83 -21.27 -23.98
C THR A 42 -10.45 -20.23 -24.92
N GLY A 43 -9.72 -19.79 -25.91
CA GLY A 43 -10.17 -18.72 -26.80
C GLY A 43 -9.79 -17.30 -26.32
N GLU A 44 -10.12 -16.30 -27.12
CA GLU A 44 -9.84 -14.90 -26.82
C GLU A 44 -10.93 -14.28 -25.94
N ILE A 45 -10.57 -13.28 -25.17
CA ILE A 45 -11.47 -12.44 -24.38
C ILE A 45 -11.23 -11.00 -24.85
N ASN A 46 -12.30 -10.33 -25.26
CA ASN A 46 -12.31 -8.90 -25.54
C ASN A 46 -12.80 -8.15 -24.30
N LEU A 47 -11.99 -7.27 -23.77
CA LEU A 47 -12.41 -6.42 -22.66
C LEU A 47 -13.38 -5.35 -23.14
N ASP A 48 -14.67 -5.67 -23.20
CA ASP A 48 -15.71 -4.73 -23.65
C ASP A 48 -16.86 -4.54 -22.64
N GLY A 49 -16.73 -5.20 -21.46
CA GLY A 49 -17.73 -5.19 -20.39
C GLY A 49 -18.91 -6.13 -20.63
N ARG A 50 -18.72 -7.16 -21.46
CA ARG A 50 -19.66 -8.23 -21.68
C ARG A 50 -19.03 -9.56 -21.31
N LEU A 51 -19.82 -10.52 -20.87
CA LEU A 51 -19.34 -11.87 -20.55
C LEU A 51 -20.00 -12.86 -21.53
N ASP A 52 -20.01 -12.51 -22.81
CA ASP A 52 -20.70 -13.29 -23.85
C ASP A 52 -19.75 -14.21 -24.64
N GLU A 53 -18.42 -14.10 -24.46
CA GLU A 53 -17.48 -15.01 -25.08
C GLU A 53 -17.62 -16.44 -24.52
N GLN A 54 -17.44 -17.41 -25.42
CA GLN A 54 -17.51 -18.82 -25.06
C GLN A 54 -16.52 -19.20 -23.93
N ALA A 55 -15.40 -18.49 -23.80
CA ALA A 55 -14.43 -18.73 -22.77
C ALA A 55 -15.03 -18.62 -21.35
N TRP A 56 -15.95 -17.69 -21.12
CA TRP A 56 -16.61 -17.50 -19.81
C TRP A 56 -17.51 -18.65 -19.42
N GLN A 57 -17.98 -19.48 -20.36
CA GLN A 57 -18.79 -20.64 -20.07
C GLN A 57 -18.00 -21.77 -19.38
N ALA A 58 -16.67 -21.79 -19.52
CA ALA A 58 -15.79 -22.75 -18.85
C ALA A 58 -15.63 -22.44 -17.35
N ALA A 59 -15.84 -21.19 -16.93
CA ALA A 59 -15.70 -20.76 -15.55
C ALA A 59 -17.00 -20.99 -14.77
N GLN A 60 -16.90 -21.72 -13.66
CA GLN A 60 -18.03 -21.86 -12.73
C GLN A 60 -18.29 -20.53 -12.02
N PRO A 61 -19.55 -20.05 -11.96
CA PRO A 61 -19.88 -18.84 -11.25
C PRO A 61 -19.79 -19.03 -9.74
N ALA A 62 -19.06 -18.15 -9.06
CA ALA A 62 -19.11 -17.98 -7.62
C ALA A 62 -20.16 -16.90 -7.29
N GLY A 63 -21.05 -17.18 -6.39
CA GLY A 63 -22.18 -16.32 -6.02
C GLY A 63 -22.47 -16.37 -4.52
N ALA A 64 -23.75 -16.22 -4.17
CA ALA A 64 -24.24 -16.26 -2.79
C ALA A 64 -23.61 -15.21 -1.88
N PHE A 65 -23.53 -13.97 -2.35
CA PHE A 65 -23.06 -12.83 -1.56
C PHE A 65 -23.94 -12.58 -0.34
N ILE A 66 -23.33 -12.09 0.72
CA ILE A 66 -24.01 -11.68 1.95
C ILE A 66 -23.67 -10.23 2.26
N GLN A 67 -24.57 -9.54 2.94
CA GLN A 67 -24.32 -8.20 3.41
C GLN A 67 -23.24 -8.20 4.51
N SER A 68 -22.29 -7.33 4.36
CA SER A 68 -21.36 -6.92 5.41
C SER A 68 -21.93 -5.70 6.16
N TYR A 69 -22.65 -4.83 5.45
CA TYR A 69 -23.29 -3.63 5.97
C TYR A 69 -24.53 -3.30 5.10
N PRO A 70 -25.63 -2.78 5.60
CA PRO A 70 -25.89 -2.45 7.01
C PRO A 70 -26.35 -3.64 7.87
N LYS A 71 -26.74 -4.77 7.26
CA LYS A 71 -27.27 -5.94 7.97
C LYS A 71 -26.32 -7.11 7.86
N ALA A 72 -25.25 -7.08 8.66
CA ALA A 72 -24.20 -8.11 8.63
C ALA A 72 -24.77 -9.54 8.69
N GLY A 73 -24.36 -10.38 7.73
CA GLY A 73 -24.78 -11.76 7.60
C GLY A 73 -26.12 -11.98 6.89
N ALA A 74 -26.86 -10.93 6.54
CA ALA A 74 -28.08 -11.06 5.73
C ALA A 74 -27.73 -11.43 4.29
N LYS A 75 -28.64 -12.09 3.58
CA LYS A 75 -28.49 -12.35 2.15
C LYS A 75 -28.52 -11.04 1.37
N ALA A 76 -27.60 -10.89 0.40
CA ALA A 76 -27.61 -9.76 -0.53
C ALA A 76 -28.94 -9.76 -1.32
N PRO A 77 -29.62 -8.60 -1.42
CA PRO A 77 -30.89 -8.50 -2.14
C PRO A 77 -30.74 -8.72 -3.64
N ASP A 78 -29.67 -8.18 -4.23
CA ASP A 78 -29.38 -8.30 -5.65
C ASP A 78 -28.21 -9.27 -5.85
N PRO A 79 -28.37 -10.27 -6.74
CA PRO A 79 -27.30 -11.25 -6.97
C PRO A 79 -26.04 -10.61 -7.55
N THR A 80 -24.90 -11.22 -7.23
CA THR A 80 -23.62 -10.96 -7.87
C THR A 80 -22.99 -12.30 -8.23
N GLU A 81 -22.52 -12.43 -9.46
CA GLU A 81 -21.83 -13.60 -9.98
C GLU A 81 -20.42 -13.25 -10.40
N VAL A 82 -19.47 -14.08 -10.01
CA VAL A 82 -18.04 -13.92 -10.34
C VAL A 82 -17.57 -15.14 -11.08
N ARG A 83 -16.89 -14.92 -12.20
CA ARG A 83 -16.25 -15.98 -13.01
C ARG A 83 -14.78 -15.67 -13.12
N VAL A 84 -13.93 -16.69 -12.96
CA VAL A 84 -12.48 -16.52 -12.97
C VAL A 84 -11.86 -17.43 -14.03
N LEU A 85 -11.10 -16.82 -14.93
CA LEU A 85 -10.28 -17.49 -15.93
C LEU A 85 -8.82 -17.05 -15.79
N TYR A 86 -7.89 -17.85 -16.29
CA TYR A 86 -6.49 -17.50 -16.33
C TYR A 86 -5.78 -18.09 -17.55
N ASP A 87 -4.67 -17.50 -17.92
CA ASP A 87 -3.69 -18.05 -18.84
C ASP A 87 -2.26 -17.85 -18.29
N ASP A 88 -1.25 -18.01 -19.11
CA ASP A 88 0.16 -17.87 -18.70
C ASP A 88 0.57 -16.40 -18.47
N ALA A 89 -0.26 -15.43 -18.88
CA ALA A 89 0.05 -14.01 -18.82
C ALA A 89 -0.81 -13.24 -17.80
N ALA A 90 -2.07 -13.63 -17.62
CA ALA A 90 -3.02 -12.84 -16.85
C ALA A 90 -4.11 -13.69 -16.17
N LEU A 91 -4.69 -13.10 -15.13
CA LEU A 91 -5.96 -13.50 -14.53
C LEU A 91 -7.07 -12.63 -15.18
N TYR A 92 -8.17 -13.27 -15.55
CA TYR A 92 -9.37 -12.62 -16.08
C TYR A 92 -10.50 -12.85 -15.11
N VAL A 93 -11.19 -11.79 -14.72
CA VAL A 93 -12.33 -11.92 -13.79
C VAL A 93 -13.51 -11.14 -14.33
N GLY A 94 -14.58 -11.88 -14.61
CA GLY A 94 -15.87 -11.33 -15.01
C GLY A 94 -16.79 -11.25 -13.81
N ILE A 95 -17.29 -10.07 -13.49
CA ILE A 95 -18.22 -9.86 -12.39
C ILE A 95 -19.51 -9.26 -12.92
N ARG A 96 -20.60 -10.00 -12.77
CA ARG A 96 -21.95 -9.57 -13.09
C ARG A 96 -22.67 -9.15 -11.83
N MET A 97 -23.04 -7.91 -11.74
CA MET A 97 -23.80 -7.33 -10.64
C MET A 97 -25.21 -7.04 -11.10
N PHE A 98 -26.16 -7.92 -10.73
CA PHE A 98 -27.57 -7.70 -11.03
C PHE A 98 -28.12 -6.56 -10.18
N ASP A 99 -29.09 -5.86 -10.72
CA ASP A 99 -29.75 -4.75 -10.04
C ASP A 99 -31.20 -4.65 -10.53
N GLN A 100 -32.15 -4.58 -9.61
CA GLN A 100 -33.56 -4.45 -9.93
C GLN A 100 -33.90 -3.04 -10.45
N HIS A 101 -33.03 -2.06 -10.23
CA HIS A 101 -33.19 -0.66 -10.65
C HIS A 101 -31.91 -0.15 -11.34
N PRO A 102 -31.57 -0.63 -12.54
CA PRO A 102 -30.31 -0.28 -13.21
C PRO A 102 -30.16 1.20 -13.48
N ASP A 103 -31.27 1.92 -13.68
CA ASP A 103 -31.31 3.37 -13.91
C ASP A 103 -30.87 4.17 -12.66
N SER A 104 -30.85 3.52 -11.49
CA SER A 104 -30.47 4.13 -10.20
C SER A 104 -29.03 3.79 -9.79
N ILE A 105 -28.27 3.12 -10.63
CA ILE A 105 -26.86 2.81 -10.38
C ILE A 105 -26.07 4.12 -10.29
N ALA A 106 -25.42 4.34 -9.16
CA ALA A 106 -24.56 5.49 -8.98
C ALA A 106 -23.25 5.33 -9.77
N ALA A 107 -23.00 6.24 -10.71
CA ALA A 107 -21.90 6.10 -11.67
C ALA A 107 -21.23 7.46 -11.94
N GLN A 108 -20.33 7.88 -11.05
CA GLN A 108 -19.60 9.13 -11.18
C GLN A 108 -18.26 8.93 -11.87
N LEU A 109 -17.94 9.73 -12.89
CA LEU A 109 -16.63 9.78 -13.51
C LEU A 109 -15.67 10.61 -12.65
N ALA A 110 -14.47 10.12 -12.45
CA ALA A 110 -13.42 10.79 -11.69
C ALA A 110 -12.02 10.37 -12.20
N ARG A 111 -10.98 10.93 -11.61
CA ARG A 111 -9.61 10.46 -11.84
C ARG A 111 -9.41 9.11 -11.15
N ARG A 112 -8.43 8.32 -11.62
CA ARG A 112 -7.94 7.13 -10.91
C ARG A 112 -7.59 7.51 -9.47
N ASP A 113 -7.85 6.61 -8.54
CA ASP A 113 -7.57 6.72 -7.11
C ASP A 113 -8.26 7.88 -6.38
N ALA A 114 -9.20 8.56 -7.04
CA ALA A 114 -9.96 9.62 -6.38
C ALA A 114 -10.75 9.07 -5.19
N SER A 115 -10.77 9.82 -4.08
CA SER A 115 -11.53 9.53 -2.87
C SER A 115 -12.82 10.35 -2.81
N GLY A 116 -13.78 9.92 -1.98
CA GLY A 116 -15.02 10.67 -1.73
C GLY A 116 -16.01 10.69 -2.89
N ILE A 117 -15.91 9.76 -3.85
CA ILE A 117 -16.80 9.68 -5.01
C ILE A 117 -18.08 8.96 -4.61
N TYR A 118 -19.23 9.57 -4.90
CA TYR A 118 -20.53 8.91 -4.77
C TYR A 118 -20.78 8.01 -5.98
N SER A 119 -20.49 6.73 -5.85
CA SER A 119 -20.61 5.74 -6.93
C SER A 119 -20.79 4.36 -6.35
N ASP A 120 -21.41 3.46 -7.11
CA ASP A 120 -21.31 2.03 -6.87
C ASP A 120 -19.88 1.58 -7.17
N TRP A 121 -19.40 0.55 -6.46
CA TRP A 121 -18.07 -0.01 -6.65
C TRP A 121 -18.09 -1.53 -6.61
N VAL A 122 -17.16 -2.15 -7.32
CA VAL A 122 -16.79 -3.53 -7.08
C VAL A 122 -15.29 -3.61 -6.82
N HIS A 123 -14.92 -4.42 -5.83
CA HIS A 123 -13.56 -4.62 -5.38
C HIS A 123 -13.22 -6.10 -5.54
N LEU A 124 -12.26 -6.39 -6.39
CA LEU A 124 -11.64 -7.69 -6.53
C LEU A 124 -10.37 -7.70 -5.68
N ILE A 125 -10.25 -8.66 -4.76
CA ILE A 125 -9.17 -8.67 -3.78
C ILE A 125 -8.53 -10.06 -3.76
N ILE A 126 -7.21 -10.11 -3.94
CA ILE A 126 -6.44 -11.33 -4.14
C ILE A 126 -5.26 -11.37 -3.17
N ASP A 127 -5.22 -12.39 -2.31
CA ASP A 127 -4.04 -12.78 -1.54
C ASP A 127 -3.28 -13.86 -2.31
N SER A 128 -2.38 -13.43 -3.19
CA SER A 128 -1.61 -14.34 -4.06
C SER A 128 -0.47 -15.06 -3.34
N TYR A 129 -0.05 -14.58 -2.17
CA TYR A 129 0.86 -15.32 -1.30
C TYR A 129 0.16 -16.43 -0.49
N HIS A 130 -1.16 -16.33 -0.36
CA HIS A 130 -1.99 -17.16 0.51
C HIS A 130 -1.47 -17.14 1.97
N ASP A 131 -1.07 -15.96 2.42
CA ASP A 131 -0.51 -15.73 3.75
C ASP A 131 -1.54 -15.24 4.77
N ARG A 132 -2.77 -14.98 4.31
CA ARG A 132 -3.89 -14.47 5.13
C ARG A 132 -3.59 -13.13 5.82
N ARG A 133 -2.65 -12.36 5.28
CA ARG A 133 -2.18 -11.09 5.83
C ARG A 133 -2.01 -10.00 4.79
N THR A 134 -1.69 -10.38 3.55
CA THR A 134 -1.42 -9.43 2.48
C THR A 134 -2.35 -9.68 1.29
N ALA A 135 -2.79 -8.61 0.63
CA ALA A 135 -3.65 -8.71 -0.52
C ALA A 135 -3.50 -7.53 -1.49
N PHE A 136 -3.83 -7.77 -2.75
CA PHE A 136 -3.92 -6.79 -3.82
C PHE A 136 -5.39 -6.54 -4.14
N ARG A 137 -5.84 -5.29 -4.05
CA ARG A 137 -7.21 -4.90 -4.34
C ARG A 137 -7.28 -4.07 -5.61
N PHE A 138 -8.14 -4.49 -6.53
CA PHE A 138 -8.45 -3.86 -7.80
C PHE A 138 -9.91 -3.44 -7.77
N SER A 139 -10.17 -2.16 -7.71
CA SER A 139 -11.51 -1.61 -7.59
C SER A 139 -11.90 -0.86 -8.84
N VAL A 140 -13.15 -1.00 -9.26
CA VAL A 140 -13.69 -0.24 -10.38
C VAL A 140 -15.12 0.19 -10.09
N ASN A 141 -15.53 1.33 -10.62
CA ASN A 141 -16.90 1.80 -10.62
C ASN A 141 -17.56 1.61 -12.00
N PRO A 142 -18.88 1.79 -12.15
CA PRO A 142 -19.57 1.54 -13.42
C PRO A 142 -19.13 2.47 -14.58
N LYS A 143 -18.34 3.52 -14.34
CA LYS A 143 -17.73 4.39 -15.36
C LYS A 143 -16.28 4.04 -15.69
N GLY A 144 -15.76 2.91 -15.15
CA GLY A 144 -14.40 2.46 -15.39
C GLY A 144 -13.34 3.22 -14.59
N VAL A 145 -13.74 3.99 -13.57
CA VAL A 145 -12.77 4.63 -12.66
C VAL A 145 -12.10 3.55 -11.83
N LYS A 146 -10.77 3.44 -11.96
CA LYS A 146 -9.94 2.45 -11.28
C LYS A 146 -9.40 2.99 -9.96
N LYS A 147 -9.22 2.08 -9.00
CA LYS A 147 -8.51 2.31 -7.75
C LYS A 147 -7.79 1.03 -7.35
N ASP A 148 -6.53 1.15 -6.97
CA ASP A 148 -5.73 0.02 -6.49
C ASP A 148 -5.27 0.26 -5.06
N VAL A 149 -5.14 -0.84 -4.32
CA VAL A 149 -4.69 -0.80 -2.92
C VAL A 149 -3.90 -2.08 -2.62
N TYR A 150 -2.76 -1.93 -1.99
CA TYR A 150 -2.09 -3.05 -1.34
C TYR A 150 -2.50 -3.10 0.13
N THR A 151 -2.86 -4.28 0.61
CA THR A 151 -3.21 -4.52 2.01
C THR A 151 -2.11 -5.33 2.68
N SER A 152 -1.65 -4.88 3.84
CA SER A 152 -0.69 -5.56 4.70
C SER A 152 -1.25 -5.75 6.12
N ASN A 153 -0.57 -6.54 6.94
CA ASN A 153 -0.91 -6.78 8.35
C ASN A 153 -2.39 -7.11 8.61
N ASP A 154 -3.02 -7.82 7.66
CA ASP A 154 -4.43 -8.25 7.75
C ASP A 154 -5.47 -7.11 7.72
N GLY A 155 -5.09 -5.91 7.25
CA GLY A 155 -6.05 -4.82 7.11
C GLY A 155 -5.47 -3.42 6.96
N GLU A 156 -4.16 -3.26 7.02
CA GLU A 156 -3.52 -1.96 6.76
C GLU A 156 -3.43 -1.69 5.26
N GLU A 157 -4.00 -0.58 4.82
CA GLU A 157 -4.11 -0.21 3.41
C GLU A 157 -3.00 0.76 2.99
N ASP A 158 -2.24 0.39 1.95
CA ASP A 158 -1.35 1.28 1.21
C ASP A 158 -2.04 1.72 -0.08
N LEU A 159 -2.44 2.99 -0.12
CA LEU A 159 -3.11 3.63 -1.25
C LEU A 159 -2.13 4.13 -2.33
N ASN A 160 -0.83 4.05 -2.08
CA ASN A 160 0.19 4.49 -3.02
C ASN A 160 0.68 3.35 -3.93
N TRP A 161 0.20 2.13 -3.68
CA TRP A 161 0.49 1.02 -4.56
C TRP A 161 -0.26 1.20 -5.87
N ASP A 162 0.47 1.18 -6.97
CA ASP A 162 -0.04 1.42 -8.33
C ASP A 162 0.26 0.22 -9.22
N ALA A 163 -0.78 -0.35 -9.82
CA ALA A 163 -0.71 -1.53 -10.67
C ALA A 163 -1.09 -1.22 -12.12
N ILE A 164 -0.51 -1.96 -13.05
CA ILE A 164 -0.87 -1.92 -14.47
C ILE A 164 -1.86 -3.05 -14.74
N TRP A 165 -3.13 -2.72 -14.90
CA TRP A 165 -4.22 -3.65 -15.18
C TRP A 165 -5.29 -3.00 -16.02
N ASP A 166 -6.09 -3.83 -16.69
CA ASP A 166 -7.14 -3.38 -17.59
C ASP A 166 -8.51 -3.81 -17.07
N VAL A 167 -9.51 -3.01 -17.34
CA VAL A 167 -10.90 -3.30 -17.02
C VAL A 167 -11.84 -2.61 -17.99
N ALA A 168 -12.89 -3.31 -18.37
CA ALA A 168 -14.03 -2.72 -19.07
C ALA A 168 -15.28 -2.84 -18.19
N THR A 169 -16.14 -1.83 -18.24
CA THR A 169 -17.40 -1.79 -17.49
C THR A 169 -18.55 -1.42 -18.41
N ARG A 170 -19.72 -2.00 -18.15
CA ARG A 170 -20.94 -1.73 -18.91
C ARG A 170 -22.15 -1.80 -18.03
N ILE A 171 -23.05 -0.82 -18.12
CA ILE A 171 -24.37 -0.85 -17.52
C ILE A 171 -25.36 -1.34 -18.61
N ASP A 172 -26.28 -2.23 -18.26
CA ASP A 172 -27.36 -2.70 -19.11
C ASP A 172 -28.69 -2.81 -18.34
N SER A 173 -29.73 -3.37 -18.96
CA SER A 173 -31.07 -3.48 -18.38
C SER A 173 -31.18 -4.40 -17.17
N ALA A 174 -30.16 -5.20 -16.85
CA ALA A 174 -30.17 -6.13 -15.73
C ALA A 174 -29.17 -5.76 -14.61
N GLY A 175 -28.42 -4.65 -14.75
CA GLY A 175 -27.43 -4.20 -13.80
C GLY A 175 -26.16 -3.71 -14.47
N TRP A 176 -24.98 -4.15 -14.01
CA TRP A 176 -23.72 -3.79 -14.63
C TRP A 176 -22.69 -4.93 -14.57
N VAL A 177 -21.70 -4.84 -15.42
CA VAL A 177 -20.60 -5.80 -15.55
C VAL A 177 -19.28 -5.07 -15.35
N ALA A 178 -18.35 -5.76 -14.69
CA ALA A 178 -16.93 -5.40 -14.70
C ALA A 178 -16.12 -6.61 -15.19
N GLU A 179 -15.33 -6.39 -16.21
CA GLU A 179 -14.49 -7.40 -16.84
C GLU A 179 -13.02 -7.00 -16.68
N TYR A 180 -12.28 -7.75 -15.87
CA TYR A 180 -10.90 -7.46 -15.48
C TYR A 180 -9.92 -8.31 -16.27
N ARG A 181 -8.78 -7.71 -16.60
CA ARG A 181 -7.55 -8.40 -17.01
C ARG A 181 -6.42 -7.93 -16.11
N ILE A 182 -5.91 -8.82 -15.27
CA ILE A 182 -4.83 -8.53 -14.33
C ILE A 182 -3.60 -9.33 -14.76
N PRO A 183 -2.56 -8.68 -15.28
CA PRO A 183 -1.31 -9.37 -15.61
C PRO A 183 -0.74 -10.07 -14.37
N LEU A 184 -0.31 -11.32 -14.50
CA LEU A 184 0.29 -12.08 -13.40
C LEU A 184 1.53 -11.39 -12.82
N SER A 185 2.19 -10.54 -13.62
CA SER A 185 3.32 -9.72 -13.17
C SER A 185 2.94 -8.68 -12.11
N GLN A 186 1.67 -8.33 -11.96
CA GLN A 186 1.18 -7.41 -10.93
C GLN A 186 0.92 -8.12 -9.59
N LEU A 187 0.80 -9.44 -9.62
CA LEU A 187 0.62 -10.27 -8.44
C LEU A 187 1.96 -10.88 -8.02
N ARG A 188 2.22 -10.88 -6.71
CA ARG A 188 3.42 -11.48 -6.15
C ARG A 188 3.06 -12.83 -5.57
N PHE A 189 3.68 -13.88 -6.04
CA PHE A 189 3.46 -15.23 -5.53
C PHE A 189 4.71 -16.09 -5.65
N GLY A 190 4.92 -16.95 -4.66
CA GLY A 190 6.05 -17.88 -4.62
C GLY A 190 5.82 -19.11 -5.52
N ASN A 191 6.85 -19.94 -5.66
CA ASN A 191 6.73 -21.22 -6.37
C ASN A 191 6.13 -22.28 -5.43
N GLN A 192 4.81 -22.42 -5.44
CA GLN A 192 4.07 -23.34 -4.55
C GLN A 192 3.73 -24.70 -5.19
N GLY A 193 4.42 -25.11 -6.23
CA GLY A 193 4.13 -26.37 -6.94
C GLY A 193 3.23 -26.18 -8.17
N LYS A 194 2.65 -27.29 -8.65
CA LYS A 194 1.84 -27.28 -9.88
C LYS A 194 0.46 -26.64 -9.70
N GLU A 195 -0.18 -26.86 -8.57
CA GLU A 195 -1.49 -26.29 -8.24
C GLU A 195 -1.31 -25.21 -7.18
N ARG A 196 -1.95 -24.06 -7.40
CA ARG A 196 -1.90 -22.90 -6.50
C ARG A 196 -3.27 -22.63 -5.94
N ILE A 197 -3.29 -22.21 -4.67
CA ILE A 197 -4.47 -21.69 -4.00
C ILE A 197 -4.15 -20.27 -3.59
N TRP A 198 -5.01 -19.32 -3.95
CA TRP A 198 -4.90 -17.92 -3.53
C TRP A 198 -6.05 -17.57 -2.59
N GLY A 199 -5.84 -16.63 -1.68
CA GLY A 199 -6.95 -16.01 -0.96
C GLY A 199 -7.75 -15.11 -1.91
N PHE A 200 -9.08 -15.13 -1.77
CA PHE A 200 -9.98 -14.49 -2.71
C PHE A 200 -11.18 -13.84 -2.02
N GLN A 201 -11.44 -12.60 -2.38
CA GLN A 201 -12.60 -11.85 -1.91
C GLN A 201 -13.13 -10.95 -3.02
N VAL A 202 -14.45 -10.83 -3.09
CA VAL A 202 -15.12 -9.82 -3.90
C VAL A 202 -16.09 -9.06 -3.01
N GLN A 203 -16.03 -7.74 -3.07
CA GLN A 203 -16.94 -6.84 -2.37
C GLN A 203 -17.67 -5.97 -3.40
N ARG A 204 -18.95 -5.72 -3.17
CA ARG A 204 -19.80 -4.82 -3.95
C ARG A 204 -20.36 -3.74 -3.06
N ASP A 205 -20.13 -2.48 -3.41
CA ASP A 205 -20.72 -1.32 -2.74
C ASP A 205 -21.87 -0.78 -3.58
N ILE A 206 -23.04 -0.59 -2.97
CA ILE A 206 -24.24 -0.02 -3.58
C ILE A 206 -24.50 1.32 -2.88
N ALA A 207 -24.06 2.42 -3.53
CA ALA A 207 -24.03 3.73 -2.93
C ALA A 207 -25.39 4.23 -2.47
N ARG A 208 -26.44 4.06 -3.29
CA ARG A 208 -27.81 4.51 -2.97
C ARG A 208 -28.42 3.85 -1.74
N ARG A 209 -27.94 2.64 -1.39
CA ARG A 209 -28.41 1.87 -0.21
C ARG A 209 -27.44 1.93 0.96
N GLN A 210 -26.28 2.53 0.77
CA GLN A 210 -25.15 2.45 1.72
C GLN A 210 -24.90 1.00 2.15
N GLU A 211 -24.87 0.11 1.18
CA GLU A 211 -24.79 -1.34 1.37
C GLU A 211 -23.46 -1.86 0.83
N ARG A 212 -22.85 -2.78 1.57
CA ARG A 212 -21.71 -3.55 1.12
C ARG A 212 -22.03 -5.03 1.22
N ASP A 213 -21.93 -5.71 0.09
CA ASP A 213 -22.04 -7.14 -0.02
C ASP A 213 -20.67 -7.76 -0.21
N THR A 214 -20.44 -8.93 0.38
CA THR A 214 -19.17 -9.66 0.29
C THR A 214 -19.37 -11.10 -0.12
N TRP A 215 -18.47 -11.62 -0.94
CA TRP A 215 -18.52 -13.04 -1.33
C TRP A 215 -18.12 -13.93 -0.18
N SER A 216 -16.96 -13.73 0.45
CA SER A 216 -16.61 -14.40 1.70
C SER A 216 -17.13 -13.59 2.89
N PRO A 217 -17.73 -14.23 3.90
CA PRO A 217 -18.32 -13.54 5.04
C PRO A 217 -17.28 -12.67 5.76
N TRP A 218 -17.54 -11.38 5.80
CA TRP A 218 -16.74 -10.42 6.53
C TRP A 218 -17.63 -9.34 7.13
N VAL A 219 -17.33 -8.95 8.35
CA VAL A 219 -17.96 -7.81 9.03
C VAL A 219 -16.91 -6.85 9.54
N PRO A 220 -17.15 -5.54 9.51
CA PRO A 220 -16.17 -4.55 9.93
C PRO A 220 -16.10 -4.44 11.47
N ASP A 221 -15.80 -5.55 12.14
CA ASP A 221 -15.68 -5.63 13.60
C ASP A 221 -14.25 -5.43 14.13
N GLY A 222 -13.33 -5.05 13.24
CA GLY A 222 -11.91 -4.83 13.55
C GLY A 222 -11.09 -6.11 13.75
N ARG A 223 -11.64 -7.30 13.45
CA ARG A 223 -10.98 -8.59 13.66
C ARG A 223 -10.54 -9.24 12.36
N GLY A 224 -9.53 -8.66 11.74
CA GLY A 224 -8.94 -9.16 10.51
C GLY A 224 -9.78 -8.84 9.27
N PHE A 225 -9.12 -8.88 8.14
CA PHE A 225 -9.72 -8.65 6.83
C PHE A 225 -9.28 -9.75 5.85
N VAL A 226 -7.97 -9.82 5.54
CA VAL A 226 -7.40 -10.80 4.60
C VAL A 226 -7.53 -12.23 5.16
N SER A 227 -7.40 -12.39 6.48
CA SER A 227 -7.59 -13.67 7.16
C SER A 227 -8.99 -14.26 7.02
N ARG A 228 -9.98 -13.44 6.59
CA ARG A 228 -11.39 -13.85 6.39
C ARG A 228 -11.71 -14.20 4.94
N PHE A 229 -10.75 -14.12 4.04
CA PHE A 229 -11.00 -14.43 2.63
C PHE A 229 -11.31 -15.89 2.42
N GLY A 230 -12.11 -16.16 1.40
CA GLY A 230 -12.23 -17.50 0.83
C GLY A 230 -10.99 -17.88 0.00
N ASP A 231 -11.08 -19.00 -0.68
CA ASP A 231 -10.01 -19.54 -1.52
C ASP A 231 -10.38 -19.49 -3.00
N LEU A 232 -9.38 -19.26 -3.84
CA LEU A 232 -9.43 -19.46 -5.28
C LEU A 232 -8.50 -20.62 -5.64
N GLY A 233 -9.10 -21.75 -5.99
CA GLY A 233 -8.38 -22.94 -6.48
C GLY A 233 -8.45 -23.07 -7.99
N GLY A 234 -7.95 -24.21 -8.51
CA GLY A 234 -7.96 -24.52 -9.95
C GLY A 234 -6.88 -23.80 -10.77
N LEU A 235 -5.95 -23.09 -10.13
CA LEU A 235 -4.81 -22.44 -10.76
C LEU A 235 -3.68 -23.47 -10.96
N VAL A 236 -3.61 -24.09 -12.14
CA VAL A 236 -2.65 -25.15 -12.44
C VAL A 236 -1.59 -24.65 -13.41
N ASP A 237 -0.32 -24.98 -13.14
CA ASP A 237 0.83 -24.65 -13.96
C ASP A 237 0.91 -23.14 -14.33
N VAL A 238 0.56 -22.27 -13.37
CA VAL A 238 0.68 -20.81 -13.54
C VAL A 238 2.16 -20.44 -13.45
N PRO A 239 2.75 -19.89 -14.52
CA PRO A 239 4.15 -19.52 -14.50
C PRO A 239 4.39 -18.37 -13.52
N THR A 240 5.52 -18.39 -12.81
CA THR A 240 5.96 -17.24 -12.04
C THR A 240 6.55 -16.21 -13.02
N PRO A 241 5.91 -15.05 -13.20
CA PRO A 241 6.35 -14.09 -14.20
C PRO A 241 7.71 -13.50 -13.80
N GLN A 242 8.63 -13.48 -14.74
CA GLN A 242 9.84 -12.65 -14.61
C GLN A 242 9.42 -11.20 -14.89
N ARG A 243 9.26 -10.41 -13.84
CA ARG A 243 8.97 -9.00 -13.98
C ARG A 243 10.27 -8.23 -14.12
N LEU A 244 10.45 -7.56 -15.25
CA LEU A 244 11.46 -6.54 -15.45
C LEU A 244 10.74 -5.26 -15.86
N GLU A 245 10.84 -4.25 -15.04
CA GLU A 245 10.28 -2.92 -15.30
C GLU A 245 11.41 -1.91 -15.15
N LEU A 246 11.61 -1.10 -16.17
CA LEU A 246 12.57 -0.01 -16.18
C LEU A 246 11.81 1.28 -16.52
N VAL A 247 11.85 2.24 -15.61
CA VAL A 247 11.14 3.52 -15.73
C VAL A 247 12.17 4.66 -15.71
N PRO A 248 12.68 5.09 -16.88
CA PRO A 248 13.47 6.30 -16.96
C PRO A 248 12.59 7.53 -16.80
N TYR A 249 13.11 8.57 -16.17
CA TYR A 249 12.42 9.84 -16.04
C TYR A 249 13.38 11.03 -16.17
N ALA A 250 12.80 12.15 -16.57
CA ALA A 250 13.46 13.44 -16.56
C ALA A 250 12.52 14.46 -15.93
N SER A 251 13.08 15.31 -15.07
CA SER A 251 12.34 16.37 -14.40
C SER A 251 13.09 17.68 -14.46
N SER A 252 12.40 18.77 -14.16
CA SER A 252 13.03 20.07 -14.00
C SER A 252 12.33 20.87 -12.92
N LYS A 253 13.10 21.53 -12.06
CA LYS A 253 12.60 22.44 -11.03
C LYS A 253 12.99 23.87 -11.40
N LEU A 254 12.01 24.77 -11.46
CA LEU A 254 12.25 26.20 -11.61
C LEU A 254 11.80 26.90 -10.32
N THR A 255 12.77 27.44 -9.59
CA THR A 255 12.51 28.22 -8.38
C THR A 255 12.62 29.70 -8.70
N ARG A 256 11.56 30.47 -8.39
CA ARG A 256 11.55 31.92 -8.47
C ARG A 256 11.29 32.46 -7.07
N ALA A 257 12.23 33.21 -6.54
CA ALA A 257 12.11 33.80 -5.22
C ALA A 257 12.58 35.26 -5.24
N PRO A 258 11.97 36.16 -4.44
CA PRO A 258 12.56 37.46 -4.19
C PRO A 258 13.83 37.30 -3.36
N GLY A 259 14.83 38.09 -3.62
CA GLY A 259 16.06 38.04 -2.86
C GLY A 259 16.86 39.34 -3.01
N SER A 260 17.96 39.45 -2.28
CA SER A 260 18.83 40.60 -2.28
C SER A 260 19.94 40.43 -3.29
N SER A 261 20.23 41.46 -4.09
CA SER A 261 21.41 41.51 -4.95
C SER A 261 22.76 41.57 -4.18
N ALA A 262 22.71 41.76 -2.86
CA ALA A 262 23.87 41.67 -1.98
C ALA A 262 24.29 40.23 -1.71
N ASP A 263 23.39 39.27 -1.86
CA ASP A 263 23.71 37.85 -1.74
C ASP A 263 24.36 37.33 -3.03
N PRO A 264 25.64 36.93 -3.00
CA PRO A 264 26.39 36.50 -4.19
C PRO A 264 25.89 35.13 -4.76
N PHE A 265 25.03 34.41 -4.04
CA PHE A 265 24.44 33.13 -4.47
C PHE A 265 23.02 33.30 -4.95
N PHE A 266 22.41 34.45 -4.77
CA PHE A 266 21.04 34.70 -5.18
C PHE A 266 20.85 34.56 -6.70
N LYS A 267 19.88 33.71 -7.07
CA LYS A 267 19.41 33.54 -8.45
C LYS A 267 17.92 33.80 -8.49
N SER A 268 17.51 34.85 -9.21
CA SER A 268 16.05 35.15 -9.38
C SER A 268 15.27 34.04 -10.07
N ASN A 269 15.93 33.25 -10.89
CA ASN A 269 15.43 32.06 -11.57
C ASN A 269 16.48 30.96 -11.42
N ASP A 270 16.23 30.00 -10.57
CA ASP A 270 17.08 28.80 -10.41
C ASP A 270 16.43 27.62 -11.13
N PHE A 271 17.06 27.19 -12.22
CA PHE A 271 16.61 26.06 -13.04
C PHE A 271 17.50 24.85 -12.81
N ARG A 272 16.91 23.76 -12.31
CA ARG A 272 17.63 22.52 -12.00
C ARG A 272 16.99 21.35 -12.76
N PRO A 273 17.58 20.89 -13.86
CA PRO A 273 17.18 19.66 -14.53
C PRO A 273 17.71 18.45 -13.76
N SER A 274 16.95 17.35 -13.77
CA SER A 274 17.31 16.07 -13.19
C SER A 274 16.91 14.94 -14.12
N VAL A 275 17.69 13.86 -14.15
CA VAL A 275 17.38 12.61 -14.84
C VAL A 275 17.65 11.46 -13.91
N GLY A 276 16.83 10.43 -13.99
CA GLY A 276 16.96 9.24 -13.17
C GLY A 276 16.26 8.04 -13.78
N ALA A 277 16.33 6.91 -13.08
CA ALA A 277 15.65 5.69 -13.50
C ALA A 277 15.33 4.80 -12.33
N ASP A 278 14.15 4.17 -12.37
CA ASP A 278 13.74 3.12 -11.45
C ASP A 278 13.77 1.77 -12.14
N LEU A 279 14.21 0.75 -11.42
CA LEU A 279 14.27 -0.64 -11.83
C LEU A 279 13.47 -1.48 -10.86
N ARG A 280 12.59 -2.34 -11.38
CA ARG A 280 11.96 -3.41 -10.62
C ARG A 280 12.23 -4.74 -11.30
N TYR A 281 12.74 -5.69 -10.55
CA TYR A 281 13.07 -7.02 -11.06
C TYR A 281 12.57 -8.12 -10.13
N GLY A 282 11.74 -9.02 -10.66
CA GLY A 282 11.26 -10.20 -9.95
C GLY A 282 12.38 -11.23 -9.81
N LEU A 283 12.81 -11.46 -8.57
CA LEU A 283 13.77 -12.49 -8.22
C LEU A 283 13.06 -13.84 -7.98
N PRO A 284 13.79 -14.96 -8.07
CA PRO A 284 13.26 -16.26 -7.65
C PRO A 284 12.70 -16.24 -6.21
N ALA A 285 11.83 -17.19 -5.91
CA ALA A 285 11.23 -17.37 -4.58
C ALA A 285 10.31 -16.22 -4.09
N GLY A 286 9.71 -15.44 -5.01
CA GLY A 286 8.76 -14.40 -4.65
C GLY A 286 9.38 -13.12 -4.10
N LEU A 287 10.68 -12.94 -4.27
CA LEU A 287 11.38 -11.71 -3.91
C LEU A 287 11.33 -10.70 -5.05
N THR A 288 11.40 -9.43 -4.71
CA THR A 288 11.48 -8.31 -5.68
C THR A 288 12.68 -7.45 -5.35
N LEU A 289 13.53 -7.22 -6.34
CA LEU A 289 14.56 -6.18 -6.30
C LEU A 289 13.94 -4.89 -6.86
N THR A 290 13.99 -3.84 -6.08
CA THR A 290 13.69 -2.46 -6.52
C THR A 290 14.97 -1.65 -6.39
N ALA A 291 15.38 -0.95 -7.44
CA ALA A 291 16.54 -0.08 -7.41
C ALA A 291 16.20 1.25 -8.06
N THR A 292 16.88 2.31 -7.63
CA THR A 292 16.71 3.66 -8.18
C THR A 292 18.06 4.34 -8.31
N ILE A 293 18.20 5.14 -9.36
CA ILE A 293 19.37 5.99 -9.60
C ILE A 293 18.86 7.42 -9.70
N ASN A 294 19.46 8.31 -8.91
CA ASN A 294 19.12 9.72 -8.82
C ASN A 294 17.60 9.96 -8.70
N PRO A 295 16.94 9.36 -7.66
CA PRO A 295 15.50 9.43 -7.51
C PRO A 295 15.03 10.88 -7.40
N ASP A 296 14.07 11.25 -8.24
CA ASP A 296 13.44 12.56 -8.17
C ASP A 296 12.22 12.52 -7.22
N PHE A 297 12.33 13.30 -6.15
CA PHE A 297 11.23 13.48 -5.19
C PHE A 297 10.51 14.82 -5.37
N GLY A 298 10.74 15.53 -6.48
CA GLY A 298 10.14 16.83 -6.77
C GLY A 298 8.61 16.82 -6.89
N GLN A 299 8.00 15.65 -7.08
CA GLN A 299 6.55 15.48 -7.08
C GLN A 299 5.96 15.25 -5.68
N VAL A 300 6.81 15.08 -4.67
CA VAL A 300 6.35 14.87 -3.30
C VAL A 300 5.85 16.20 -2.74
N GLU A 301 4.62 16.21 -2.26
CA GLU A 301 4.06 17.37 -1.56
C GLU A 301 4.96 17.80 -0.40
N VAL A 302 5.16 19.10 -0.26
CA VAL A 302 5.93 19.68 0.85
C VAL A 302 5.24 19.28 2.16
N ASP A 303 6.03 18.82 3.13
CA ASP A 303 5.52 18.53 4.46
C ASP A 303 4.97 19.82 5.11
N PRO A 304 3.90 19.72 5.90
CA PRO A 304 3.37 20.88 6.59
C PRO A 304 4.43 21.47 7.52
N SER A 305 4.54 22.80 7.52
CA SER A 305 5.44 23.50 8.43
C SER A 305 4.98 23.28 9.88
N VAL A 306 5.77 22.54 10.66
CA VAL A 306 5.50 22.25 12.07
C VAL A 306 6.60 22.89 12.92
N VAL A 307 6.21 23.74 13.87
CA VAL A 307 7.12 24.22 14.91
C VAL A 307 7.20 23.14 16.00
N ASN A 308 8.26 22.34 15.99
CA ASN A 308 8.47 21.34 17.02
C ASN A 308 9.15 21.99 18.26
N LEU A 309 8.38 22.20 19.31
CA LEU A 309 8.85 22.71 20.60
C LEU A 309 9.24 21.58 21.57
N THR A 310 9.23 20.33 21.14
CA THR A 310 9.56 19.17 21.96
C THR A 310 10.97 18.67 21.64
N ALA A 311 11.55 17.87 22.56
CA ALA A 311 12.84 17.21 22.37
C ALA A 311 12.73 15.96 21.45
N PHE A 312 11.55 15.64 20.93
CA PHE A 312 11.29 14.43 20.15
C PHE A 312 11.23 14.76 18.65
N GLU A 313 11.73 13.83 17.83
CA GLU A 313 11.64 13.91 16.36
C GLU A 313 10.19 13.88 15.90
N THR A 314 9.81 14.79 14.99
CA THR A 314 8.49 14.77 14.34
C THR A 314 8.53 13.79 13.18
N PHE A 315 7.63 12.82 13.19
CA PHE A 315 7.51 11.82 12.12
C PHE A 315 6.47 12.26 11.09
N PHE A 316 6.91 12.38 9.85
CA PHE A 316 6.03 12.59 8.70
C PHE A 316 5.81 11.27 7.96
N PRO A 317 4.63 11.06 7.35
CA PRO A 317 4.41 9.90 6.49
C PRO A 317 5.39 9.91 5.30
N GLU A 318 5.86 8.74 4.92
CA GLU A 318 6.67 8.60 3.71
C GLU A 318 5.79 8.85 2.47
N LYS A 319 6.31 9.54 1.49
CA LYS A 319 5.61 9.90 0.24
C LYS A 319 6.41 9.51 -1.00
N ARG A 320 7.67 9.11 -0.85
CA ARG A 320 8.56 8.78 -1.96
C ARG A 320 8.30 7.35 -2.44
N PRO A 321 7.94 7.15 -3.73
CA PRO A 321 7.51 5.84 -4.25
C PRO A 321 8.48 4.70 -3.96
N PHE A 322 9.78 4.93 -4.09
CA PHE A 322 10.79 3.93 -3.80
C PHE A 322 10.70 3.40 -2.35
N PHE A 323 10.45 4.25 -1.36
CA PHE A 323 10.39 3.85 0.05
C PHE A 323 9.01 3.37 0.48
N LEU A 324 7.95 3.70 -0.25
CA LEU A 324 6.58 3.25 0.04
C LEU A 324 6.38 1.77 -0.27
N GLU A 325 6.78 1.33 -1.45
CA GLU A 325 6.57 -0.05 -1.86
C GLU A 325 7.30 -1.04 -0.94
N GLY A 326 6.58 -1.98 -0.30
CA GLY A 326 7.15 -2.95 0.63
C GLY A 326 7.66 -2.34 1.95
N SER A 327 7.16 -1.17 2.33
CA SER A 327 7.52 -0.50 3.60
C SER A 327 7.08 -1.29 4.83
N ASP A 328 6.03 -2.11 4.68
CA ASP A 328 5.53 -3.01 5.72
C ASP A 328 6.61 -3.97 6.23
N VAL A 329 7.52 -4.43 5.37
CA VAL A 329 8.63 -5.31 5.73
C VAL A 329 9.63 -4.62 6.68
N PHE A 330 9.75 -3.30 6.58
CA PHE A 330 10.63 -2.47 7.43
C PHE A 330 9.91 -1.86 8.64
N SER A 331 8.60 -2.06 8.76
CA SER A 331 7.77 -1.59 9.88
C SER A 331 7.76 -2.61 11.02
N PHE A 332 8.86 -2.71 11.75
CA PHE A 332 8.99 -3.63 12.89
C PHE A 332 9.36 -2.87 14.16
N GLY A 333 9.05 -3.48 15.32
CA GLY A 333 9.43 -2.96 16.62
C GLY A 333 8.71 -1.68 17.03
N GLN A 334 7.51 -1.42 16.50
CA GLN A 334 6.67 -0.34 17.00
C GLN A 334 6.14 -0.72 18.39
N ILE A 335 6.79 -0.19 19.41
CA ILE A 335 6.30 -0.31 20.79
C ILE A 335 5.35 0.86 21.02
N ASN A 336 4.04 0.61 20.92
CA ASN A 336 3.02 1.54 21.40
C ASN A 336 3.10 1.61 22.92
N THR A 337 3.95 2.48 23.45
CA THR A 337 3.88 2.85 24.86
C THR A 337 2.68 3.76 25.02
N GLN A 338 1.71 3.37 25.85
CA GLN A 338 0.56 4.20 26.23
C GLN A 338 0.96 5.47 27.00
N ASN A 339 2.23 5.71 27.18
CA ASN A 339 2.81 6.89 27.81
C ASN A 339 3.27 7.87 26.73
N ASP A 340 3.21 9.15 26.98
CA ASP A 340 3.48 10.32 26.12
C ASP A 340 4.84 10.35 25.36
N PHE A 341 5.58 9.25 25.32
CA PHE A 341 6.92 9.17 24.73
C PHE A 341 6.94 8.80 23.24
N GLY A 342 5.83 8.86 22.54
CA GLY A 342 5.76 8.58 21.10
C GLY A 342 6.14 7.13 20.73
N SER A 343 5.71 6.66 19.58
CA SER A 343 6.12 5.35 19.05
C SER A 343 7.59 5.38 18.62
N GLN A 344 8.44 4.60 19.25
CA GLN A 344 9.81 4.42 18.77
C GLN A 344 9.78 3.65 17.45
N ARG A 345 10.42 4.21 16.40
CA ARG A 345 10.61 3.56 15.11
C ARG A 345 12.08 3.20 14.95
N TYR A 346 12.39 1.93 14.73
CA TYR A 346 13.77 1.49 14.50
C TYR A 346 14.26 1.93 13.11
N PHE A 347 13.40 1.87 12.12
CA PHE A 347 13.68 2.36 10.78
C PHE A 347 12.73 3.50 10.40
N TYR A 348 13.30 4.60 9.89
CA TYR A 348 12.56 5.74 9.39
C TYR A 348 13.19 6.20 8.08
N SER A 349 12.57 5.85 6.97
CA SER A 349 13.08 6.05 5.60
C SER A 349 13.38 7.52 5.29
N ARG A 350 12.66 8.47 5.88
CA ARG A 350 12.85 9.90 5.62
C ARG A 350 14.16 10.47 6.19
N ARG A 351 14.90 9.69 6.97
CA ARG A 351 16.27 10.04 7.35
C ARG A 351 17.25 9.89 6.19
N VAL A 352 16.94 9.04 5.19
CA VAL A 352 17.70 8.94 3.95
C VAL A 352 17.34 10.12 3.07
N GLY A 353 18.32 10.94 2.69
CA GLY A 353 18.11 12.15 1.89
C GLY A 353 17.51 13.31 2.69
N ARG A 354 17.66 13.33 4.01
CA ARG A 354 17.25 14.46 4.86
C ARG A 354 18.06 15.72 4.56
N GLN A 355 17.63 16.84 5.11
CA GLN A 355 18.40 18.08 5.06
C GLN A 355 19.79 17.90 5.71
N PRO A 356 20.86 18.44 5.14
CA PRO A 356 22.20 18.42 5.73
C PRO A 356 22.19 18.93 7.18
N GLN A 357 22.99 18.29 8.05
CA GLN A 357 22.94 18.57 9.49
C GLN A 357 23.92 19.66 9.94
N ARG A 358 24.93 19.93 9.13
CA ARG A 358 25.90 20.97 9.45
C ARG A 358 25.51 22.29 8.79
N PHE A 359 25.52 23.36 9.57
CA PHE A 359 25.37 24.72 9.07
C PHE A 359 26.73 25.37 8.94
N PRO A 360 26.98 26.07 7.81
CA PRO A 360 28.21 26.86 7.68
C PRO A 360 28.25 27.95 8.75
N SER A 361 29.23 27.90 9.64
CA SER A 361 29.45 28.94 10.65
C SER A 361 30.42 29.98 10.14
N GLY A 362 30.19 31.28 10.46
CA GLY A 362 31.08 32.38 10.11
C GLY A 362 30.96 32.90 8.67
N ALA A 363 29.99 32.44 7.90
CA ALA A 363 29.67 32.96 6.57
C ALA A 363 28.69 34.12 6.66
N GLU A 364 28.90 35.19 5.85
CA GLU A 364 27.94 36.28 5.71
C GLU A 364 26.72 35.85 4.85
N PHE A 365 27.02 35.12 3.78
CA PHE A 365 26.02 34.47 2.94
C PHE A 365 26.41 33.00 2.70
N PHE A 366 25.43 32.16 2.57
CA PHE A 366 25.66 30.77 2.21
C PHE A 366 24.49 30.19 1.37
N SER A 367 24.81 29.23 0.51
CA SER A 367 23.86 28.42 -0.24
C SER A 367 24.10 26.96 0.08
N SER A 368 23.17 26.32 0.81
CA SER A 368 23.24 24.91 1.19
C SER A 368 22.17 24.14 0.46
N PRO A 369 22.39 22.86 0.11
CA PRO A 369 21.32 22.00 -0.41
C PRO A 369 20.16 21.89 0.57
N ASP A 370 18.93 21.96 0.04
CA ASP A 370 17.69 21.77 0.83
C ASP A 370 17.54 20.33 1.34
N GLN A 371 18.13 19.38 0.62
CA GLN A 371 18.09 17.95 0.91
C GLN A 371 19.40 17.30 0.46
N THR A 372 19.82 16.25 1.15
CA THR A 372 20.95 15.40 0.73
C THR A 372 20.55 14.59 -0.49
N THR A 373 21.39 14.58 -1.51
CA THR A 373 21.18 13.80 -2.74
C THR A 373 21.23 12.30 -2.42
N ILE A 374 20.31 11.52 -2.98
CA ILE A 374 20.40 10.07 -3.00
C ILE A 374 20.95 9.68 -4.38
N ALA A 375 22.21 9.27 -4.45
CA ALA A 375 22.80 8.89 -5.73
C ALA A 375 22.18 7.58 -6.26
N THR A 376 22.09 6.59 -5.38
CA THR A 376 21.48 5.28 -5.68
C THR A 376 20.82 4.73 -4.43
N ALA A 377 19.74 3.96 -4.63
CA ALA A 377 19.22 3.12 -3.58
C ALA A 377 18.73 1.80 -4.17
N ALA A 378 18.83 0.73 -3.38
CA ALA A 378 18.35 -0.59 -3.76
C ALA A 378 17.70 -1.29 -2.57
N LYS A 379 16.63 -2.04 -2.82
CA LYS A 379 16.01 -2.88 -1.81
C LYS A 379 15.58 -4.22 -2.39
N VAL A 380 15.63 -5.27 -1.57
CA VAL A 380 15.06 -6.57 -1.85
C VAL A 380 13.98 -6.83 -0.81
N THR A 381 12.75 -7.04 -1.26
CA THR A 381 11.61 -7.34 -0.38
C THR A 381 10.83 -8.53 -0.89
N GLY A 382 10.18 -9.26 0.01
CA GLY A 382 9.26 -10.34 -0.35
C GLY A 382 9.20 -11.45 0.69
N LYS A 383 8.61 -12.58 0.30
CA LYS A 383 8.42 -13.74 1.17
C LYS A 383 8.97 -15.00 0.53
N ASN A 384 9.67 -15.78 1.33
CA ASN A 384 10.15 -17.10 0.96
C ASN A 384 9.76 -18.11 2.04
N GLY A 385 8.72 -18.89 1.79
CA GLY A 385 8.10 -19.74 2.79
C GLY A 385 7.62 -18.93 4.01
N PRO A 386 8.00 -19.29 5.25
CA PRO A 386 7.59 -18.57 6.45
C PRO A 386 8.36 -17.25 6.68
N TRP A 387 9.37 -16.95 5.87
CA TRP A 387 10.27 -15.82 6.07
C TRP A 387 9.81 -14.61 5.26
N THR A 388 9.65 -13.46 5.92
CA THR A 388 9.57 -12.14 5.29
C THR A 388 10.97 -11.54 5.28
N ILE A 389 11.46 -11.13 4.11
CA ILE A 389 12.83 -10.67 3.90
C ILE A 389 12.79 -9.23 3.43
N GLY A 390 13.54 -8.36 4.08
CA GLY A 390 13.78 -6.98 3.69
C GLY A 390 15.24 -6.61 3.84
N LEU A 391 15.86 -6.19 2.74
CA LEU A 391 17.19 -5.59 2.69
C LEU A 391 17.05 -4.25 2.00
N LEU A 392 17.68 -3.22 2.53
CA LEU A 392 17.70 -1.88 1.94
C LEU A 392 19.08 -1.29 2.09
N ASP A 393 19.56 -0.69 1.03
CA ASP A 393 20.79 0.06 0.96
C ASP A 393 20.56 1.37 0.20
N ALA A 394 21.20 2.48 0.63
CA ALA A 394 21.07 3.76 -0.03
C ALA A 394 22.36 4.58 0.13
N VAL A 395 22.89 5.06 -0.98
CA VAL A 395 24.14 5.84 -1.01
C VAL A 395 23.81 7.32 -1.17
N THR A 396 24.24 8.12 -0.19
CA THR A 396 24.18 9.58 -0.24
C THR A 396 25.59 10.16 -0.32
N PRO A 397 25.95 10.87 -1.39
CA PRO A 397 27.27 11.49 -1.53
C PRO A 397 27.50 12.58 -0.48
N GLU A 398 28.74 12.98 -0.34
CA GLU A 398 29.09 14.15 0.45
C GLU A 398 28.47 15.41 -0.15
N GLU A 399 27.82 16.22 0.70
CA GLU A 399 27.20 17.48 0.30
C GLU A 399 28.01 18.67 0.79
N HIS A 400 28.08 19.71 -0.04
CA HIS A 400 28.80 20.95 0.24
C HIS A 400 27.86 22.14 0.17
N ALA A 401 28.08 23.11 1.06
CA ALA A 401 27.48 24.43 0.95
C ALA A 401 28.50 25.41 0.37
N ASP A 402 28.04 26.27 -0.54
CA ASP A 402 28.80 27.45 -0.96
C ASP A 402 28.70 28.51 0.12
N ILE A 403 29.84 29.09 0.51
CA ILE A 403 29.93 30.13 1.53
C ILE A 403 30.64 31.37 1.00
N PHE A 404 30.21 32.53 1.51
CA PHE A 404 30.84 33.81 1.25
C PHE A 404 31.23 34.45 2.58
N THR A 405 32.50 34.71 2.76
CA THR A 405 33.07 35.29 3.98
C THR A 405 33.69 36.63 3.68
N VAL A 406 33.53 37.61 4.58
CA VAL A 406 34.16 38.89 4.56
C VAL A 406 35.05 39.00 5.80
N SER A 407 36.34 39.32 5.62
CA SER A 407 37.30 39.45 6.71
C SER A 407 37.83 40.88 6.74
N GLY A 408 37.29 41.73 7.63
CA GLY A 408 37.69 43.13 7.76
C GLY A 408 37.43 43.93 6.48
N ASP A 409 38.44 44.68 6.00
CA ASP A 409 38.38 45.51 4.80
C ASP A 409 38.75 44.74 3.51
N GLU A 410 38.97 43.42 3.59
CA GLU A 410 39.31 42.59 2.43
C GLU A 410 38.06 42.28 1.58
N PRO A 411 38.23 42.19 0.23
CA PRO A 411 37.12 41.72 -0.62
C PRO A 411 36.65 40.33 -0.19
N GLY A 412 35.33 40.15 -0.12
CA GLY A 412 34.76 38.86 0.29
C GLY A 412 35.18 37.70 -0.62
N GLU A 413 35.43 36.54 -0.02
CA GLU A 413 35.90 35.33 -0.69
C GLU A 413 34.77 34.25 -0.75
N LYS A 414 34.66 33.59 -1.93
CA LYS A 414 33.78 32.42 -2.11
C LYS A 414 34.56 31.14 -1.88
N SER A 415 34.04 30.27 -1.07
CA SER A 415 34.59 28.93 -0.83
C SER A 415 33.47 27.90 -0.63
N THR A 416 33.81 26.63 -0.45
CA THR A 416 32.86 25.57 -0.16
C THR A 416 33.21 24.87 1.14
N THR A 417 32.21 24.42 1.87
CA THR A 417 32.38 23.65 3.11
C THR A 417 31.50 22.40 3.12
N PRO A 418 32.01 21.26 3.60
CA PRO A 418 31.18 20.04 3.71
C PRO A 418 30.11 20.22 4.78
N VAL A 419 28.86 19.93 4.41
CA VAL A 419 27.68 20.03 5.28
C VAL A 419 27.06 18.68 5.63
N GLU A 420 27.28 17.66 4.82
CA GLU A 420 26.89 16.27 5.11
C GLU A 420 27.96 15.31 4.58
N PRO A 421 28.41 14.31 5.38
CA PRO A 421 29.37 13.31 4.90
C PRO A 421 28.72 12.30 3.95
N LEU A 422 29.56 11.62 3.16
CA LEU A 422 29.13 10.43 2.43
C LEU A 422 28.63 9.38 3.42
N THR A 423 27.43 8.83 3.17
CA THR A 423 26.85 7.73 3.96
C THR A 423 26.34 6.62 3.05
N ASN A 424 26.41 5.40 3.60
CA ASN A 424 25.97 4.17 2.98
C ASN A 424 25.26 3.27 4.03
#